data_106b2fd2304f783c0f0fd967b1bf5044
#
_entry.id   106b2fd2304f783c0f0fd967b1bf5044
#
_cell.length_a   1.000
_cell.length_b   1.000
_cell.length_c   1.000
_cell.angle_alpha   90.00
_cell.angle_beta   90.00
_cell.angle_gamma   90.00
#
_symmetry.space_group_name_H-M   'P 1'
#
loop_
_entity.id
_entity.type
_entity.pdbx_description
1 polymer ?
#
loop_
_entity_poly.entity_id
_entity_poly.type
_entity_poly.pdbx_seq_one_letter_code
_entity_poly.pdbx_strand_id
1 'polypeptide(L)'
;MKKIVAAASVGGHWIQLLRITKALDARYDVSYISTHAKCATFVEGHNFYTILSFSRWDAYKVFLAFFSALSILKKEKPDVVITTGAAPGLAVLLAARCLGKKTIWIDSIANSVHLSASGKIAKHFASCIYTQWPNLAHDGVRFAGDVIGKN
;
A
#
# COMPACT_ATOMS: atom_id res chain seq x y z
N MET A 1 21.05 -3.41 0.85
CA MET A 1 19.97 -2.42 0.95
C MET A 1 18.66 -3.14 1.20
N LYS A 2 17.88 -2.70 2.17
CA LYS A 2 16.56 -3.30 2.40
C LYS A 2 15.63 -3.04 1.23
N LYS A 3 14.78 -4.01 0.94
CA LYS A 3 13.86 -3.98 -0.18
C LYS A 3 12.43 -3.71 0.28
N ILE A 4 11.79 -2.76 -0.39
CA ILE A 4 10.41 -2.36 -0.12
C ILE A 4 9.58 -2.62 -1.38
N VAL A 5 8.41 -3.20 -1.21
CA VAL A 5 7.36 -3.18 -2.25
C VAL A 5 6.28 -2.19 -1.80
N ALA A 6 6.00 -1.23 -2.66
CA ALA A 6 4.99 -0.19 -2.45
C ALA A 6 3.82 -0.40 -3.41
N ALA A 7 2.60 -0.49 -2.88
CA ALA A 7 1.42 -0.82 -3.65
C ALA A 7 0.27 0.16 -3.44
N ALA A 8 -0.40 0.55 -4.51
CA ALA A 8 -1.62 1.34 -4.47
C ALA A 8 -2.41 1.21 -5.77
N SER A 9 -3.74 1.35 -5.69
CA SER A 9 -4.56 1.50 -6.89
C SER A 9 -4.28 2.81 -7.61
N VAL A 10 -4.55 2.86 -8.90
CA VAL A 10 -4.41 4.08 -9.72
C VAL A 10 -5.28 5.21 -9.14
N GLY A 11 -4.83 6.45 -9.29
CA GLY A 11 -5.53 7.66 -8.83
C GLY A 11 -4.93 8.24 -7.56
N GLY A 12 -5.78 8.74 -6.65
CA GLY A 12 -5.36 9.44 -5.42
C GLY A 12 -4.48 8.60 -4.50
N HIS A 13 -4.76 7.32 -4.36
CA HIS A 13 -3.92 6.40 -3.57
C HIS A 13 -2.51 6.28 -4.14
N TRP A 14 -2.37 6.22 -5.46
CA TRP A 14 -1.09 6.19 -6.14
C TRP A 14 -0.28 7.47 -5.89
N ILE A 15 -0.91 8.62 -6.02
CA ILE A 15 -0.26 9.92 -5.78
C ILE A 15 0.23 10.04 -4.33
N GLN A 16 -0.57 9.59 -3.36
CA GLN A 16 -0.15 9.57 -1.96
C GLN A 16 1.05 8.63 -1.74
N LEU A 17 1.01 7.44 -2.35
CA LEU A 17 2.11 6.49 -2.29
C LEU A 17 3.42 7.11 -2.78
N LEU A 18 3.39 7.75 -3.95
CA LEU A 18 4.58 8.38 -4.53
C LEU A 18 5.18 9.48 -3.64
N ARG A 19 4.33 10.27 -2.99
CA ARG A 19 4.80 11.31 -2.04
C ARG A 19 5.54 10.71 -0.85
N ILE A 20 5.05 9.58 -0.35
CA ILE A 20 5.64 8.87 0.78
C ILE A 20 6.95 8.20 0.37
N THR A 21 6.94 7.48 -0.74
CA THR A 21 8.08 6.67 -1.19
C THR A 21 9.25 7.51 -1.70
N LYS A 22 9.01 8.72 -2.19
CA LYS A 22 10.08 9.63 -2.64
C LYS A 22 11.18 9.83 -1.59
N ALA A 23 10.81 9.87 -0.32
CA ALA A 23 11.78 9.99 0.76
C ALA A 23 12.54 8.68 1.06
N LEU A 24 12.05 7.56 0.55
CA LEU A 24 12.61 6.23 0.78
C LEU A 24 13.61 5.82 -0.32
N ASP A 25 13.48 6.35 -1.53
CA ASP A 25 14.26 5.95 -2.71
C ASP A 25 15.77 6.11 -2.51
N ALA A 26 16.20 7.07 -1.69
CA ALA A 26 17.62 7.30 -1.41
C ALA A 26 18.25 6.23 -0.49
N ARG A 27 17.43 5.45 0.22
CA ARG A 27 17.89 4.53 1.27
C ARG A 27 17.48 3.08 1.07
N TYR A 28 16.52 2.82 0.19
CA TYR A 28 15.90 1.52 0.00
C TYR A 28 15.76 1.20 -1.48
N ASP A 29 15.78 -0.09 -1.79
CA ASP A 29 15.42 -0.59 -3.11
C ASP A 29 13.88 -0.73 -3.15
N VAL A 30 13.22 0.16 -3.90
CA VAL A 30 11.75 0.21 -3.95
C VAL A 30 11.24 -0.35 -5.28
N SER A 31 10.36 -1.32 -5.20
CA SER A 31 9.58 -1.84 -6.33
C SER A 31 8.11 -1.46 -6.15
N TYR A 32 7.39 -1.28 -7.24
CA TYR A 32 6.04 -0.75 -7.23
C TYR A 32 5.01 -1.70 -7.82
N ILE A 33 3.81 -1.70 -7.23
CA ILE A 33 2.63 -2.41 -7.74
C ILE A 33 1.48 -1.41 -7.87
N SER A 34 0.81 -1.39 -9.02
CA SER A 34 -0.41 -0.62 -9.20
C SER A 34 -1.42 -1.36 -10.07
N THR A 35 -2.55 -0.73 -10.35
CA THR A 35 -3.66 -1.34 -11.09
C THR A 35 -3.74 -0.89 -12.54
N HIS A 36 -2.83 -0.02 -12.98
CA HIS A 36 -2.78 0.46 -14.36
C HIS A 36 -1.35 0.64 -14.85
N ALA A 37 -1.05 0.14 -16.05
CA ALA A 37 0.30 0.15 -16.63
C ALA A 37 0.90 1.57 -16.77
N LYS A 38 0.08 2.59 -16.99
CA LYS A 38 0.56 3.98 -17.11
C LYS A 38 1.21 4.52 -15.82
N CYS A 39 0.96 3.89 -14.66
CA CYS A 39 1.62 4.26 -13.42
C CYS A 39 3.14 4.03 -13.48
N ALA A 40 3.61 3.14 -14.34
CA ALA A 40 5.04 2.89 -14.54
C ALA A 40 5.83 4.14 -14.96
N THR A 41 5.21 5.07 -15.67
CA THR A 41 5.87 6.31 -16.11
C THR A 41 6.29 7.22 -14.97
N PHE A 42 5.69 7.07 -13.78
CA PHE A 42 6.03 7.86 -12.59
C PHE A 42 7.19 7.26 -11.78
N VAL A 43 7.57 6.03 -12.07
CA VAL A 43 8.57 5.27 -11.29
C VAL A 43 9.63 4.63 -12.21
N GLU A 44 10.03 5.37 -13.24
CA GLU A 44 11.09 4.92 -14.15
C GLU A 44 12.37 4.57 -13.39
N GLY A 45 13.01 3.47 -13.80
CA GLY A 45 14.20 2.96 -13.11
C GLY A 45 13.92 2.01 -11.96
N HIS A 46 12.65 1.86 -11.54
CA HIS A 46 12.22 0.89 -10.55
C HIS A 46 11.49 -0.30 -11.18
N ASN A 47 11.51 -1.44 -10.51
CA ASN A 47 10.65 -2.56 -10.92
C ASN A 47 9.18 -2.16 -10.70
N PHE A 48 8.36 -2.40 -11.71
CA PHE A 48 6.94 -2.09 -11.68
C PHE A 48 6.11 -3.28 -12.14
N TYR A 49 5.02 -3.52 -11.44
CA TYR A 49 4.06 -4.60 -11.71
C TYR A 49 2.64 -4.08 -11.68
N THR A 50 1.78 -4.69 -12.51
CA THR A 50 0.35 -4.44 -12.45
C THR A 50 -0.40 -5.62 -11.86
N ILE A 51 -1.43 -5.33 -11.09
CA ILE A 51 -2.42 -6.30 -10.62
C ILE A 51 -3.82 -5.86 -11.06
N LEU A 52 -4.75 -6.81 -11.01
CA LEU A 52 -6.14 -6.55 -11.38
C LEU A 52 -6.77 -5.49 -10.47
N SER A 53 -7.44 -4.51 -11.08
CA SER A 53 -8.28 -3.57 -10.34
C SER A 53 -9.63 -4.23 -10.01
N PHE A 54 -10.11 -4.01 -8.79
CA PHE A 54 -11.42 -4.49 -8.36
C PHE A 54 -12.00 -3.61 -7.25
N SER A 55 -13.30 -3.68 -7.08
CA SER A 55 -14.02 -3.08 -5.97
C SER A 55 -14.54 -4.17 -5.02
N ARG A 56 -15.06 -3.76 -3.87
CA ARG A 56 -15.69 -4.68 -2.90
C ARG A 56 -16.86 -5.50 -3.48
N TRP A 57 -17.43 -5.08 -4.60
CA TRP A 57 -18.52 -5.78 -5.30
C TRP A 57 -18.03 -6.93 -6.18
N ASP A 58 -16.73 -6.95 -6.49
CA ASP A 58 -16.08 -7.95 -7.32
C ASP A 58 -15.24 -8.91 -6.47
N ALA A 59 -15.82 -9.47 -5.42
CA ALA A 59 -15.09 -10.23 -4.40
C ALA A 59 -14.24 -11.40 -4.97
N TYR A 60 -14.67 -12.03 -6.07
CA TYR A 60 -13.90 -13.11 -6.72
C TYR A 60 -12.56 -12.61 -7.29
N LYS A 61 -12.47 -11.33 -7.67
CA LYS A 61 -11.25 -10.71 -8.18
C LYS A 61 -10.18 -10.54 -7.10
N VAL A 62 -10.60 -10.53 -5.83
CA VAL A 62 -9.67 -10.52 -4.69
C VAL A 62 -8.71 -11.71 -4.76
N PHE A 63 -9.22 -12.90 -5.07
CA PHE A 63 -8.39 -14.10 -5.18
C PHE A 63 -7.37 -13.99 -6.31
N LEU A 64 -7.78 -13.46 -7.47
CA LEU A 64 -6.88 -13.26 -8.61
C LEU A 64 -5.78 -12.23 -8.27
N ALA A 65 -6.15 -11.11 -7.67
CA ALA A 65 -5.20 -10.09 -7.23
C ALA A 65 -4.27 -10.61 -6.13
N PHE A 66 -4.78 -11.37 -5.17
CA PHE A 66 -4.01 -11.99 -4.10
C PHE A 66 -2.94 -12.94 -4.66
N PHE A 67 -3.29 -13.86 -5.54
CA PHE A 67 -2.32 -14.80 -6.11
C PHE A 67 -1.32 -14.12 -7.03
N SER A 68 -1.73 -13.11 -7.79
CA SER A 68 -0.83 -12.28 -8.58
C SER A 68 0.18 -11.54 -7.68
N ALA A 69 -0.30 -10.92 -6.62
CA ALA A 69 0.56 -10.26 -5.63
C ALA A 69 1.51 -11.26 -4.96
N LEU A 70 1.03 -12.44 -4.60
CA LEU A 70 1.86 -13.48 -4.00
C LEU A 70 3.03 -13.89 -4.90
N SER A 71 2.78 -14.05 -6.20
CA SER A 71 3.81 -14.35 -7.20
C SER A 71 4.85 -13.22 -7.30
N ILE A 72 4.40 -11.97 -7.38
CA ILE A 72 5.28 -10.80 -7.42
C ILE A 72 6.14 -10.72 -6.16
N LEU A 73 5.54 -10.88 -4.99
CA LEU A 73 6.26 -10.79 -3.71
C LEU A 73 7.26 -11.93 -3.52
N LYS A 74 6.97 -13.12 -4.03
CA LYS A 74 7.95 -14.25 -4.03
C LYS A 74 9.15 -13.95 -4.92
N LYS A 75 8.94 -13.29 -6.05
CA LYS A 75 10.01 -12.85 -6.97
C LYS A 75 10.84 -11.72 -6.36
N GLU A 76 10.17 -10.69 -5.86
CA GLU A 76 10.82 -9.49 -5.31
C GLU A 76 11.49 -9.71 -3.95
N LYS A 77 10.97 -10.61 -3.15
CA LYS A 77 11.46 -10.95 -1.78
C LYS A 77 11.66 -9.70 -0.89
N PRO A 78 10.63 -8.84 -0.75
CA PRO A 78 10.78 -7.62 0.04
C PRO A 78 10.95 -7.93 1.52
N ASP A 79 11.56 -6.97 2.24
CA ASP A 79 11.59 -6.95 3.70
C ASP A 79 10.31 -6.34 4.26
N VAL A 80 9.79 -5.33 3.56
CA VAL A 80 8.60 -4.57 3.97
C VAL A 80 7.69 -4.33 2.77
N VAL A 81 6.39 -4.41 2.99
CA VAL A 81 5.36 -4.05 2.01
C VAL A 81 4.53 -2.91 2.56
N ILE A 82 4.40 -1.82 1.77
CA ILE A 82 3.66 -0.62 2.13
C ILE A 82 2.50 -0.43 1.15
N THR A 83 1.34 -0.06 1.65
CA THR A 83 0.23 0.36 0.80
C THR A 83 -0.47 1.60 1.34
N THR A 84 -0.93 2.46 0.44
CA THR A 84 -1.76 3.63 0.76
C THR A 84 -3.24 3.38 0.53
N GLY A 85 -3.63 2.16 0.13
CA GLY A 85 -5.03 1.79 0.18
C GLY A 85 -5.65 1.24 -1.07
N ALA A 86 -6.97 1.27 -0.99
CA ALA A 86 -7.97 0.57 -1.78
C ALA A 86 -7.90 -0.96 -1.65
N ALA A 87 -8.91 -1.63 -2.17
CA ALA A 87 -9.03 -3.09 -2.08
C ALA A 87 -7.87 -3.85 -2.74
N PRO A 88 -7.31 -3.41 -3.89
CA PRO A 88 -6.11 -4.03 -4.44
C PRO A 88 -4.89 -3.94 -3.52
N GLY A 89 -4.69 -2.80 -2.86
CA GLY A 89 -3.63 -2.63 -1.86
C GLY A 89 -3.79 -3.57 -0.68
N LEU A 90 -5.02 -3.79 -0.23
CA LEU A 90 -5.34 -4.75 0.83
C LEU A 90 -4.98 -6.18 0.43
N ALA A 91 -5.25 -6.59 -0.80
CA ALA A 91 -4.89 -7.91 -1.32
C ALA A 91 -3.36 -8.12 -1.34
N VAL A 92 -2.61 -7.10 -1.74
CA VAL A 92 -1.13 -7.14 -1.71
C VAL A 92 -0.62 -7.27 -0.28
N LEU A 93 -1.19 -6.50 0.65
CA LEU A 93 -0.78 -6.53 2.05
C LEU A 93 -1.07 -7.88 2.70
N LEU A 94 -2.21 -8.48 2.39
CA LEU A 94 -2.58 -9.81 2.87
C LEU A 94 -1.61 -10.88 2.34
N ALA A 95 -1.27 -10.82 1.06
CA ALA A 95 -0.27 -11.73 0.46
C ALA A 95 1.11 -11.60 1.15
N ALA A 96 1.52 -10.37 1.44
CA ALA A 96 2.76 -10.10 2.17
C ALA A 96 2.72 -10.70 3.59
N ARG A 97 1.60 -10.56 4.28
CA ARG A 97 1.41 -11.13 5.62
C ARG A 97 1.50 -12.66 5.60
N CYS A 98 0.88 -13.30 4.60
CA CYS A 98 0.99 -14.75 4.40
C CYS A 98 2.43 -15.23 4.16
N LEU A 99 3.28 -14.38 3.58
CA LEU A 99 4.71 -14.64 3.39
C LEU A 99 5.57 -14.24 4.59
N GLY A 100 4.98 -13.85 5.71
CA GLY A 100 5.69 -13.45 6.92
C GLY A 100 6.43 -12.13 6.82
N LYS A 101 6.06 -11.26 5.87
CA LYS A 101 6.70 -9.96 5.65
C LYS A 101 6.11 -8.89 6.58
N LYS A 102 6.92 -7.86 6.89
CA LYS A 102 6.39 -6.67 7.56
C LYS A 102 5.44 -5.93 6.62
N THR A 103 4.31 -5.51 7.16
CA THR A 103 3.24 -4.87 6.41
C THR A 103 2.86 -3.54 7.04
N ILE A 104 2.77 -2.51 6.21
CA ILE A 104 2.40 -1.16 6.64
C ILE A 104 1.22 -0.68 5.80
N TRP A 105 0.13 -0.37 6.46
CA TRP A 105 -1.02 0.30 5.88
C TRP A 105 -1.00 1.77 6.23
N ILE A 106 -1.15 2.64 5.23
CA ILE A 106 -1.28 4.08 5.42
C ILE A 106 -2.62 4.50 4.83
N ASP A 107 -3.56 4.86 5.69
CA ASP A 107 -4.90 5.22 5.25
C ASP A 107 -4.91 6.55 4.49
N SER A 108 -5.91 6.74 3.63
CA SER A 108 -5.99 7.92 2.77
C SER A 108 -6.23 9.20 3.57
N ILE A 109 -5.63 10.29 3.11
CA ILE A 109 -5.88 11.65 3.61
C ILE A 109 -7.38 12.04 3.49
N ALA A 110 -8.11 11.43 2.56
CA ALA A 110 -9.54 11.66 2.39
C ALA A 110 -10.40 11.16 3.56
N ASN A 111 -9.88 10.23 4.37
CA ASN A 111 -10.61 9.61 5.48
C ASN A 111 -10.34 10.36 6.81
N SER A 112 -10.97 11.51 6.99
CA SER A 112 -10.74 12.39 8.14
C SER A 112 -11.61 12.07 9.37
N VAL A 113 -12.69 11.33 9.20
CA VAL A 113 -13.65 11.03 10.27
C VAL A 113 -13.47 9.61 10.80
N HIS A 114 -13.22 8.64 9.94
CA HIS A 114 -12.94 7.25 10.28
C HIS A 114 -12.05 6.61 9.22
N LEU A 115 -11.41 5.51 9.60
CA LEU A 115 -10.61 4.72 8.65
C LEU A 115 -11.49 4.23 7.49
N SER A 116 -10.86 4.05 6.33
CA SER A 116 -11.49 3.39 5.19
C SER A 116 -11.96 1.97 5.56
N ALA A 117 -12.90 1.42 4.78
CA ALA A 117 -13.34 0.04 4.98
C ALA A 117 -12.17 -0.95 4.88
N SER A 118 -11.28 -0.76 3.90
CA SER A 118 -10.07 -1.58 3.76
C SER A 118 -9.09 -1.38 4.93
N GLY A 119 -8.94 -0.16 5.43
CA GLY A 119 -8.11 0.16 6.59
C GLY A 119 -8.60 -0.52 7.86
N LYS A 120 -9.91 -0.59 8.08
CA LYS A 120 -10.51 -1.33 9.19
C LYS A 120 -10.20 -2.83 9.12
N ILE A 121 -10.18 -3.41 7.92
CA ILE A 121 -9.80 -4.81 7.73
C ILE A 121 -8.29 -4.98 7.95
N ALA A 122 -7.46 -4.11 7.37
CA ALA A 122 -6.01 -4.17 7.51
C ALA A 122 -5.55 -4.08 8.98
N LYS A 123 -6.30 -3.36 9.81
CA LYS A 123 -6.04 -3.23 11.25
C LYS A 123 -5.91 -4.59 11.96
N HIS A 124 -6.58 -5.62 11.48
CA HIS A 124 -6.56 -6.96 12.09
C HIS A 124 -5.30 -7.76 11.79
N PHE A 125 -4.52 -7.42 10.76
CA PHE A 125 -3.36 -8.23 10.37
C PHE A 125 -2.09 -7.44 10.00
N ALA A 126 -2.18 -6.15 9.70
CA ALA A 126 -1.02 -5.34 9.35
C ALA A 126 -0.08 -5.18 10.54
N SER A 127 1.23 -5.14 10.28
CA SER A 127 2.24 -4.91 11.32
C SER A 127 2.11 -3.49 11.90
N CYS A 128 1.82 -2.51 11.06
CA CYS A 128 1.56 -1.12 11.44
C CYS A 128 0.43 -0.54 10.61
N ILE A 129 -0.40 0.29 11.25
CA ILE A 129 -1.42 1.10 10.58
C ILE A 129 -1.20 2.56 10.91
N TYR A 130 -1.16 3.38 9.87
CA TYR A 130 -1.08 4.83 9.98
C TYR A 130 -2.32 5.50 9.42
N THR A 131 -2.76 6.52 10.12
CA THR A 131 -3.71 7.53 9.63
C THR A 131 -2.97 8.83 9.34
N GLN A 132 -3.55 9.66 8.50
CA GLN A 132 -3.04 11.01 8.22
C GLN A 132 -3.79 12.08 9.04
N TRP A 133 -4.59 11.66 10.01
CA TRP A 133 -5.39 12.53 10.86
C TRP A 133 -5.15 12.24 12.34
N PRO A 134 -4.72 13.26 13.14
CA PRO A 134 -4.43 13.04 14.56
C PRO A 134 -5.61 12.50 15.39
N ASN A 135 -6.84 12.90 15.04
CA ASN A 135 -8.05 12.45 15.72
C ASN A 135 -8.37 10.95 15.56
N LEU A 136 -7.76 10.29 14.57
CA LEU A 136 -7.92 8.85 14.35
C LEU A 136 -6.77 8.02 14.93
N ALA A 137 -5.79 8.66 15.55
CA ALA A 137 -4.63 8.00 16.15
C ALA A 137 -4.95 7.41 17.53
N HIS A 138 -5.73 6.35 17.55
CA HIS A 138 -6.10 5.59 18.74
C HIS A 138 -6.28 4.10 18.39
N ASP A 139 -6.42 3.24 19.40
CA ASP A 139 -6.65 1.80 19.22
C ASP A 139 -5.65 1.09 18.31
N GLY A 140 -4.36 1.42 18.46
CA GLY A 140 -3.28 0.83 17.66
C GLY A 140 -3.03 1.51 16.31
N VAL A 141 -3.83 2.49 15.94
CA VAL A 141 -3.62 3.33 14.76
C VAL A 141 -2.66 4.46 15.11
N ARG A 142 -1.65 4.70 14.28
CA ARG A 142 -0.59 5.70 14.50
C ARG A 142 -0.77 6.91 13.60
N PHE A 143 -0.30 8.05 14.07
CA PHE A 143 -0.15 9.27 13.28
C PHE A 143 1.33 9.67 13.25
N ALA A 144 1.84 9.95 12.07
CA ALA A 144 3.22 10.39 11.86
C ALA A 144 3.32 11.55 10.86
N GLY A 145 2.22 12.27 10.65
CA GLY A 145 2.13 13.33 9.67
C GLY A 145 1.14 13.00 8.55
N ASP A 146 1.07 13.89 7.58
CA ASP A 146 0.22 13.76 6.40
C ASP A 146 0.98 14.09 5.11
N VAL A 147 0.41 13.69 3.96
CA VAL A 147 1.04 13.92 2.64
C VAL A 147 0.84 15.34 2.10
N ILE A 148 0.00 16.14 2.73
CA ILE A 148 -0.24 17.53 2.34
C ILE A 148 0.83 18.44 2.92
N GLY A 149 1.29 18.14 4.13
CA GLY A 149 2.40 18.78 4.85
C GLY A 149 2.37 20.29 4.77
N LYS A 150 1.84 20.97 5.76
CA LYS A 150 2.15 22.38 5.93
C LYS A 150 3.52 22.46 6.63
N ASN A 151 4.54 22.69 5.83
CA ASN A 151 5.83 23.13 6.37
C ASN A 151 5.70 24.53 6.93
#